data_ceb325e1453c56ca90958e0af1bf4b90
#
_entry.id   ceb325e1453c56ca90958e0af1bf4b90
#
_cell.length_a   1.000
_cell.length_b   1.000
_cell.length_c   1.000
_cell.angle_alpha   90.00
_cell.angle_beta   90.00
_cell.angle_gamma   90.00
#
_symmetry.space_group_name_H-M   'P 1'
#
loop_
_entity.id
_entity.type
_entity.pdbx_description
1 polymer ?
#
loop_
_entity_poly.entity_id
_entity_poly.type
_entity_poly.pdbx_seq_one_letter_code
_entity_poly.pdbx_strand_id
1 'polypeptide(L)'
;MIKAILFDAAGTLFFLTKTVGDHYAYVGREVGLDLDAQKLESAFHAAWQQMPRRPASDGPRENDDKGWWRELVGHVLDQVAPSLSEFDQDNFFEVAYEHFAEAGVWELYPEVSGVLQELTPQFQLAVISNFDGRLRFILQHLGISKHFARVFISSELGADKPDAEIFRRALTTMHLKGDEVLHVGDDPERDWKAAKAAGLSVFRLDRPRDSLRDLATSLTTNRQE
;
A
#
# COMPACT_ATOMS: atom_id res chain seq x y z
N MET A 1 25.77 8.15 -3.70
CA MET A 1 25.62 7.60 -2.32
C MET A 1 24.16 7.71 -1.92
N ILE A 2 23.56 6.62 -1.45
CA ILE A 2 22.15 6.59 -1.02
C ILE A 2 21.96 7.46 0.24
N LYS A 3 20.99 8.36 0.19
CA LYS A 3 20.61 9.29 1.26
C LYS A 3 19.24 8.95 1.87
N ALA A 4 18.34 8.39 1.03
CA ALA A 4 16.99 8.06 1.44
C ALA A 4 16.56 6.68 0.96
N ILE A 5 15.61 6.08 1.69
CA ILE A 5 14.98 4.81 1.33
C ILE A 5 13.47 5.03 1.28
N LEU A 6 12.86 4.70 0.13
CA LEU A 6 11.42 4.69 -0.09
C LEU A 6 10.92 3.25 0.01
N PHE A 7 10.04 2.98 0.96
CA PHE A 7 9.41 1.68 1.12
C PHE A 7 8.02 1.67 0.51
N ASP A 8 7.68 0.64 -0.26
CA ASP A 8 6.27 0.29 -0.42
C ASP A 8 5.66 -0.14 0.92
N ALA A 9 4.33 -0.20 1.00
CA ALA A 9 3.62 -0.45 2.25
C ALA A 9 3.13 -1.91 2.37
N ALA A 10 1.96 -2.22 1.80
CA ALA A 10 1.35 -3.55 1.87
C ALA A 10 2.10 -4.56 1.01
N GLY A 11 2.44 -5.73 1.56
CA GLY A 11 3.34 -6.71 0.94
C GLY A 11 4.82 -6.49 1.26
N THR A 12 5.20 -5.27 1.63
CA THR A 12 6.59 -4.88 1.96
C THR A 12 6.81 -4.70 3.46
N LEU A 13 6.06 -3.81 4.10
CA LEU A 13 6.17 -3.51 5.54
C LEU A 13 5.16 -4.30 6.38
N PHE A 14 3.97 -4.50 5.86
CA PHE A 14 2.86 -5.15 6.56
C PHE A 14 1.96 -5.92 5.58
N PHE A 15 1.09 -6.74 6.14
CA PHE A 15 0.15 -7.58 5.40
C PHE A 15 -1.20 -7.65 6.12
N LEU A 16 -2.25 -8.07 5.42
CA LEU A 16 -3.57 -8.32 6.01
C LEU A 16 -3.50 -9.57 6.91
N THR A 17 -4.09 -9.49 8.10
CA THR A 17 -4.16 -10.61 9.07
C THR A 17 -5.01 -11.77 8.56
N LYS A 18 -5.94 -11.49 7.65
CA LYS A 18 -6.82 -12.44 6.96
C LYS A 18 -6.97 -12.05 5.50
N THR A 19 -7.67 -12.87 4.70
CA THR A 19 -7.99 -12.52 3.32
C THR A 19 -8.96 -11.33 3.24
N VAL A 20 -9.02 -10.65 2.09
CA VAL A 20 -10.00 -9.58 1.88
C VAL A 20 -11.43 -10.12 2.02
N GLY A 21 -11.68 -11.33 1.50
CA GLY A 21 -12.96 -11.99 1.62
C GLY A 21 -13.37 -12.28 3.07
N ASP A 22 -12.42 -12.67 3.94
CA ASP A 22 -12.69 -12.86 5.38
C ASP A 22 -13.07 -11.54 6.05
N HIS A 23 -12.37 -10.45 5.73
CA HIS A 23 -12.69 -9.11 6.23
C HIS A 23 -14.05 -8.64 5.74
N TYR A 24 -14.37 -8.82 4.47
CA TYR A 24 -15.69 -8.48 3.92
C TYR A 24 -16.80 -9.34 4.52
N ALA A 25 -16.58 -10.64 4.75
CA ALA A 25 -17.57 -11.48 5.44
C ALA A 25 -17.78 -11.05 6.91
N TYR A 26 -16.73 -10.58 7.57
CA TYR A 26 -16.85 -9.97 8.90
C TYR A 26 -17.71 -8.71 8.85
N VAL A 27 -17.41 -7.78 7.96
CA VAL A 27 -18.19 -6.54 7.76
C VAL A 27 -19.64 -6.87 7.38
N GLY A 28 -19.86 -7.86 6.51
CA GLY A 28 -21.20 -8.32 6.15
C GLY A 28 -22.02 -8.63 7.38
N ARG A 29 -21.50 -9.43 8.32
CA ARG A 29 -22.20 -9.76 9.58
C ARG A 29 -22.51 -8.54 10.45
N GLU A 30 -21.60 -7.55 10.51
CA GLU A 30 -21.82 -6.31 11.24
C GLU A 30 -23.00 -5.49 10.69
N VAL A 31 -23.23 -5.56 9.37
CA VAL A 31 -24.35 -4.87 8.71
C VAL A 31 -25.56 -5.79 8.44
N GLY A 32 -25.58 -7.00 9.03
CA GLY A 32 -26.72 -7.94 8.95
C GLY A 32 -26.76 -8.77 7.66
N LEU A 33 -25.66 -8.88 6.93
CA LEU A 33 -25.55 -9.68 5.71
C LEU A 33 -24.71 -10.94 5.98
N ASP A 34 -25.21 -12.10 5.53
CA ASP A 34 -24.50 -13.38 5.59
C ASP A 34 -23.86 -13.67 4.22
N LEU A 35 -22.59 -13.31 4.06
CA LEU A 35 -21.85 -13.39 2.83
C LEU A 35 -20.71 -14.40 2.93
N ASP A 36 -20.54 -15.22 1.90
CA ASP A 36 -19.50 -16.26 1.83
C ASP A 36 -18.12 -15.65 1.57
N ALA A 37 -17.18 -15.88 2.50
CA ALA A 37 -15.82 -15.32 2.43
C ALA A 37 -15.04 -15.75 1.18
N GLN A 38 -15.17 -17.01 0.73
CA GLN A 38 -14.44 -17.50 -0.43
C GLN A 38 -14.98 -16.89 -1.73
N LYS A 39 -16.31 -16.70 -1.82
CA LYS A 39 -16.92 -16.01 -2.95
C LYS A 39 -16.50 -14.55 -2.99
N LEU A 40 -16.49 -13.87 -1.83
CA LEU A 40 -16.04 -12.48 -1.72
C LEU A 40 -14.57 -12.34 -2.12
N GLU A 41 -13.68 -13.25 -1.70
CA GLU A 41 -12.26 -13.24 -2.09
C GLU A 41 -12.11 -13.42 -3.61
N SER A 42 -12.80 -14.40 -4.19
CA SER A 42 -12.75 -14.66 -5.63
C SER A 42 -13.30 -13.47 -6.44
N ALA A 43 -14.41 -12.88 -5.99
CA ALA A 43 -15.02 -11.72 -6.62
C ALA A 43 -14.11 -10.47 -6.51
N PHE A 44 -13.46 -10.28 -5.35
CA PHE A 44 -12.50 -9.20 -5.16
C PHE A 44 -11.33 -9.29 -6.16
N HIS A 45 -10.72 -10.47 -6.30
CA HIS A 45 -9.64 -10.66 -7.26
C HIS A 45 -10.09 -10.41 -8.70
N ALA A 46 -11.29 -10.86 -9.08
CA ALA A 46 -11.84 -10.64 -10.41
C ALA A 46 -12.13 -9.15 -10.66
N ALA A 47 -12.77 -8.47 -9.71
CA ALA A 47 -13.05 -7.04 -9.78
C ALA A 47 -11.76 -6.21 -9.85
N TRP A 48 -10.78 -6.51 -8.99
CA TRP A 48 -9.48 -5.81 -8.97
C TRP A 48 -8.76 -5.83 -10.33
N GLN A 49 -8.80 -6.97 -11.03
CA GLN A 49 -8.20 -7.10 -12.37
C GLN A 49 -8.92 -6.29 -13.44
N GLN A 50 -10.21 -6.03 -13.26
CA GLN A 50 -11.06 -5.30 -14.21
C GLN A 50 -11.10 -3.79 -13.94
N MET A 51 -10.76 -3.37 -12.73
CA MET A 51 -10.76 -1.94 -12.39
C MET A 51 -9.84 -1.14 -13.30
N PRO A 52 -10.34 -0.02 -13.85
CA PRO A 52 -9.53 0.83 -14.70
C PRO A 52 -8.37 1.45 -13.90
N ARG A 53 -7.23 1.62 -14.59
CA ARG A 53 -6.13 2.40 -14.01
C ARG A 53 -6.58 3.84 -13.82
N ARG A 54 -6.25 4.41 -12.68
CA ARG A 54 -6.53 5.81 -12.42
C ARG A 54 -5.55 6.67 -13.22
N PRO A 55 -6.01 7.66 -14.00
CA PRO A 55 -5.12 8.57 -14.72
C PRO A 55 -4.36 9.45 -13.71
N ALA A 56 -3.16 9.87 -14.11
CA ALA A 56 -2.44 10.88 -13.34
C ALA A 56 -3.20 12.21 -13.37
N SER A 57 -3.17 12.92 -12.25
CA SER A 57 -3.77 14.27 -12.08
C SER A 57 -2.70 15.25 -11.61
N ASP A 58 -2.96 16.56 -11.76
CA ASP A 58 -2.01 17.61 -11.38
C ASP A 58 -1.90 17.84 -9.86
N GLY A 59 -2.63 17.05 -9.06
CA GLY A 59 -2.63 17.14 -7.60
C GLY A 59 -3.45 16.04 -6.97
N PRO A 60 -3.83 16.18 -5.69
CA PRO A 60 -4.63 15.21 -4.98
C PRO A 60 -5.92 14.85 -5.73
N ARG A 61 -6.26 13.57 -5.72
CA ARG A 61 -7.49 13.09 -6.34
C ARG A 61 -8.71 13.37 -5.45
N GLU A 62 -9.85 13.58 -6.10
CA GLU A 62 -11.09 13.89 -5.42
C GLU A 62 -11.49 12.77 -4.45
N ASN A 63 -11.98 13.16 -3.27
CA ASN A 63 -12.42 12.26 -2.20
C ASN A 63 -11.40 11.17 -1.82
N ASP A 64 -10.12 11.45 -1.99
CA ASP A 64 -9.03 10.55 -1.60
C ASP A 64 -9.19 9.13 -2.20
N ASP A 65 -9.62 9.05 -3.46
CA ASP A 65 -9.95 7.81 -4.18
C ASP A 65 -11.11 6.98 -3.60
N LYS A 66 -11.88 7.50 -2.64
CA LYS A 66 -12.97 6.75 -1.99
C LYS A 66 -14.02 6.26 -3.00
N GLY A 67 -14.29 7.05 -4.05
CA GLY A 67 -15.20 6.66 -5.13
C GLY A 67 -14.70 5.43 -5.92
N TRP A 68 -13.41 5.35 -6.19
CA TRP A 68 -12.82 4.18 -6.85
C TRP A 68 -12.95 2.91 -6.00
N TRP A 69 -12.73 3.01 -4.69
CA TRP A 69 -12.94 1.90 -3.76
C TRP A 69 -14.42 1.48 -3.70
N ARG A 70 -15.35 2.44 -3.73
CA ARG A 70 -16.79 2.17 -3.76
C ARG A 70 -17.17 1.38 -5.01
N GLU A 71 -16.65 1.76 -6.17
CA GLU A 71 -16.90 1.06 -7.43
C GLU A 71 -16.36 -0.39 -7.37
N LEU A 72 -15.13 -0.59 -6.87
CA LEU A 72 -14.54 -1.91 -6.67
C LEU A 72 -15.42 -2.79 -5.77
N VAL A 73 -15.83 -2.28 -4.61
CA VAL A 73 -16.68 -3.02 -3.66
C VAL A 73 -18.04 -3.31 -4.27
N GLY A 74 -18.62 -2.36 -5.01
CA GLY A 74 -19.87 -2.56 -5.76
C GLY A 74 -19.77 -3.74 -6.72
N HIS A 75 -18.71 -3.81 -7.52
CA HIS A 75 -18.49 -4.96 -8.42
C HIS A 75 -18.36 -6.31 -7.68
N VAL A 76 -17.77 -6.30 -6.48
CA VAL A 76 -17.70 -7.51 -5.64
C VAL A 76 -19.09 -7.93 -5.17
N LEU A 77 -19.88 -6.99 -4.65
CA LEU A 77 -21.23 -7.27 -4.14
C LEU A 77 -22.19 -7.69 -5.25
N ASP A 78 -22.12 -7.08 -6.43
CA ASP A 78 -22.93 -7.46 -7.59
C ASP A 78 -22.70 -8.91 -8.01
N GLN A 79 -21.47 -9.43 -7.86
CA GLN A 79 -21.17 -10.83 -8.17
C GLN A 79 -21.64 -11.80 -7.07
N VAL A 80 -21.54 -11.42 -5.80
CA VAL A 80 -21.81 -12.32 -4.67
C VAL A 80 -23.25 -12.24 -4.19
N ALA A 81 -23.84 -11.06 -4.23
CA ALA A 81 -25.18 -10.77 -3.70
C ALA A 81 -25.95 -9.77 -4.60
N PRO A 82 -26.26 -10.12 -5.86
CA PRO A 82 -26.84 -9.21 -6.86
C PRO A 82 -28.25 -8.68 -6.53
N SER A 83 -28.87 -9.20 -5.47
CA SER A 83 -30.19 -8.74 -4.99
C SER A 83 -30.11 -7.70 -3.87
N LEU A 84 -28.90 -7.30 -3.45
CA LEU A 84 -28.76 -6.24 -2.44
C LEU A 84 -29.30 -4.91 -2.98
N SER A 85 -29.99 -4.18 -2.10
CA SER A 85 -30.40 -2.81 -2.42
C SER A 85 -29.18 -1.88 -2.46
N GLU A 86 -29.30 -0.77 -3.21
CA GLU A 86 -28.25 0.28 -3.20
C GLU A 86 -27.93 0.76 -1.77
N PHE A 87 -28.94 0.86 -0.93
CA PHE A 87 -28.75 1.26 0.48
C PHE A 87 -27.88 0.25 1.25
N ASP A 88 -28.10 -1.06 1.06
CA ASP A 88 -27.31 -2.09 1.73
C ASP A 88 -25.89 -2.15 1.19
N GLN A 89 -25.71 -1.96 -0.12
CA GLN A 89 -24.38 -1.86 -0.74
C GLN A 89 -23.61 -0.65 -0.21
N ASP A 90 -24.25 0.51 -0.12
CA ASP A 90 -23.64 1.73 0.41
C ASP A 90 -23.27 1.58 1.89
N ASN A 91 -24.16 1.02 2.70
CA ASN A 91 -23.89 0.76 4.11
C ASN A 91 -22.74 -0.21 4.30
N PHE A 92 -22.71 -1.30 3.52
CA PHE A 92 -21.60 -2.25 3.53
C PHE A 92 -20.28 -1.55 3.17
N PHE A 93 -20.28 -0.75 2.10
CA PHE A 93 -19.09 -0.05 1.66
C PHE A 93 -18.54 0.90 2.73
N GLU A 94 -19.38 1.72 3.34
CA GLU A 94 -18.92 2.67 4.36
C GLU A 94 -18.27 1.94 5.55
N VAL A 95 -18.89 0.88 6.05
CA VAL A 95 -18.33 0.08 7.15
C VAL A 95 -17.03 -0.63 6.70
N ALA A 96 -17.00 -1.19 5.49
CA ALA A 96 -15.81 -1.85 4.96
C ALA A 96 -14.65 -0.85 4.78
N TYR A 97 -14.93 0.34 4.26
CA TYR A 97 -13.92 1.36 4.05
C TYR A 97 -13.22 1.77 5.36
N GLU A 98 -13.99 2.01 6.42
CA GLU A 98 -13.44 2.34 7.73
C GLU A 98 -12.73 1.14 8.37
N HIS A 99 -13.29 -0.08 8.24
CA HIS A 99 -12.71 -1.30 8.79
C HIS A 99 -11.24 -1.51 8.35
N PHE A 100 -10.90 -1.26 7.07
CA PHE A 100 -9.53 -1.43 6.60
C PHE A 100 -8.53 -0.39 7.16
N ALA A 101 -8.98 0.59 7.93
CA ALA A 101 -8.12 1.50 8.69
C ALA A 101 -7.95 1.10 10.16
N GLU A 102 -8.71 0.10 10.65
CA GLU A 102 -8.74 -0.28 12.06
C GLU A 102 -7.48 -1.01 12.52
N ALA A 103 -7.21 -0.91 13.81
CA ALA A 103 -6.15 -1.68 14.46
C ALA A 103 -6.48 -3.19 14.41
N GLY A 104 -5.47 -4.02 14.11
CA GLY A 104 -5.61 -5.48 14.07
C GLY A 104 -6.03 -6.03 12.69
N VAL A 105 -6.38 -5.19 11.73
CA VAL A 105 -6.62 -5.61 10.33
C VAL A 105 -5.30 -5.88 9.62
N TRP A 106 -4.27 -5.12 9.95
CA TRP A 106 -2.93 -5.23 9.38
C TRP A 106 -1.92 -5.65 10.44
N GLU A 107 -0.91 -6.40 10.04
CA GLU A 107 0.19 -6.86 10.89
C GLU A 107 1.54 -6.61 10.20
N LEU A 108 2.56 -6.23 11.00
CA LEU A 108 3.91 -6.06 10.50
C LEU A 108 4.57 -7.41 10.21
N TYR A 109 5.38 -7.47 9.15
CA TYR A 109 6.35 -8.56 9.08
C TYR A 109 7.31 -8.47 10.27
N PRO A 110 7.71 -9.62 10.84
CA PRO A 110 8.38 -9.67 12.15
C PRO A 110 9.66 -8.83 12.27
N GLU A 111 10.38 -8.67 11.18
CA GLU A 111 11.66 -7.96 11.15
C GLU A 111 11.53 -6.44 10.99
N VAL A 112 10.38 -5.94 10.55
CA VAL A 112 10.19 -4.54 10.09
C VAL A 112 10.58 -3.53 11.17
N SER A 113 10.05 -3.67 12.37
CA SER A 113 10.33 -2.71 13.45
C SER A 113 11.81 -2.59 13.75
N GLY A 114 12.53 -3.73 13.81
CA GLY A 114 13.97 -3.77 14.08
C GLY A 114 14.78 -3.13 12.94
N VAL A 115 14.44 -3.44 11.70
CA VAL A 115 15.12 -2.90 10.51
C VAL A 115 14.91 -1.38 10.40
N LEU A 116 13.67 -0.90 10.59
CA LEU A 116 13.38 0.53 10.55
C LEU A 116 14.16 1.28 11.65
N GLN A 117 14.25 0.71 12.87
CA GLN A 117 15.04 1.31 13.95
C GLN A 117 16.53 1.40 13.62
N GLU A 118 17.09 0.38 12.96
CA GLU A 118 18.48 0.35 12.51
C GLU A 118 18.77 1.36 11.40
N LEU A 119 17.85 1.51 10.44
CA LEU A 119 18.06 2.38 9.27
C LEU A 119 17.77 3.86 9.54
N THR A 120 16.87 4.19 10.46
CA THR A 120 16.44 5.58 10.76
C THR A 120 17.62 6.53 11.08
N PRO A 121 18.66 6.15 11.85
CA PRO A 121 19.78 7.06 12.13
C PRO A 121 20.69 7.31 10.93
N GLN A 122 20.57 6.50 9.86
CA GLN A 122 21.50 6.45 8.75
C GLN A 122 20.93 7.04 7.46
N PHE A 123 19.62 6.95 7.30
CA PHE A 123 18.90 7.32 6.07
C PHE A 123 17.63 8.08 6.39
N GLN A 124 17.22 8.94 5.48
CA GLN A 124 15.87 9.49 5.50
C GLN A 124 14.90 8.40 4.98
N LEU A 125 14.06 7.87 5.88
CA LEU A 125 13.07 6.87 5.49
C LEU A 125 11.76 7.53 5.08
N ALA A 126 11.10 7.00 4.05
CA ALA A 126 9.78 7.41 3.64
C ALA A 126 8.99 6.21 3.10
N VAL A 127 7.66 6.33 3.09
CA VAL A 127 6.75 5.37 2.45
C VAL A 127 6.28 5.94 1.11
N ILE A 128 6.12 5.08 0.09
CA ILE A 128 5.51 5.42 -1.19
C ILE A 128 4.59 4.27 -1.63
N SER A 129 3.27 4.49 -1.63
CA SER A 129 2.31 3.41 -1.85
C SER A 129 1.09 3.84 -2.66
N ASN A 130 0.56 2.90 -3.44
CA ASN A 130 -0.76 3.01 -4.06
C ASN A 130 -1.83 2.81 -2.98
N PHE A 131 -2.19 3.89 -2.33
CA PHE A 131 -3.10 3.90 -1.19
C PHE A 131 -3.85 5.24 -1.13
N ASP A 132 -4.71 5.38 -0.14
CA ASP A 132 -5.38 6.62 0.27
C ASP A 132 -5.00 7.01 1.70
N GLY A 133 -5.60 8.06 2.24
CA GLY A 133 -5.26 8.64 3.55
C GLY A 133 -5.34 7.67 4.72
N ARG A 134 -6.07 6.55 4.60
CA ARG A 134 -6.14 5.49 5.62
C ARG A 134 -4.76 4.92 5.95
N LEU A 135 -3.80 4.96 4.99
CA LEU A 135 -2.44 4.51 5.23
C LEU A 135 -1.79 5.18 6.45
N ARG A 136 -2.08 6.44 6.70
CA ARG A 136 -1.51 7.17 7.86
C ARG A 136 -1.96 6.58 9.19
N PHE A 137 -3.24 6.21 9.30
CA PHE A 137 -3.80 5.55 10.48
C PHE A 137 -3.21 4.13 10.63
N ILE A 138 -3.08 3.38 9.55
CA ILE A 138 -2.48 2.06 9.54
C ILE A 138 -1.04 2.11 10.09
N LEU A 139 -0.20 3.00 9.56
CA LEU A 139 1.18 3.18 10.02
C LEU A 139 1.27 3.60 11.50
N GLN A 140 0.29 4.38 11.97
CA GLN A 140 0.19 4.78 13.38
C GLN A 140 -0.21 3.60 14.27
N HIS A 141 -1.23 2.84 13.90
CA HIS A 141 -1.67 1.65 14.63
C HIS A 141 -0.58 0.58 14.71
N LEU A 142 0.20 0.42 13.64
CA LEU A 142 1.36 -0.47 13.60
C LEU A 142 2.59 0.06 14.36
N GLY A 143 2.54 1.30 14.89
CA GLY A 143 3.60 1.90 15.70
C GLY A 143 4.87 2.29 14.95
N ILE A 144 4.84 2.31 13.60
CA ILE A 144 6.00 2.57 12.75
C ILE A 144 6.02 3.96 12.12
N SER A 145 4.95 4.75 12.23
CA SER A 145 4.85 6.10 11.64
C SER A 145 6.01 7.02 12.01
N LYS A 146 6.53 6.92 13.24
CA LYS A 146 7.63 7.71 13.76
C LYS A 146 8.97 7.55 13.01
N HIS A 147 9.15 6.46 12.26
CA HIS A 147 10.37 6.20 11.51
C HIS A 147 10.40 6.91 10.14
N PHE A 148 9.26 7.39 9.66
CA PHE A 148 9.15 7.96 8.33
C PHE A 148 9.10 9.48 8.37
N ALA A 149 10.06 10.12 7.71
CA ALA A 149 10.07 11.57 7.52
C ALA A 149 8.95 12.04 6.57
N ARG A 150 8.50 11.15 5.67
CA ARG A 150 7.44 11.39 4.67
C ARG A 150 6.64 10.14 4.41
N VAL A 151 5.35 10.33 4.07
CA VAL A 151 4.46 9.29 3.56
C VAL A 151 3.86 9.81 2.27
N PHE A 152 4.24 9.21 1.16
CA PHE A 152 3.78 9.54 -0.18
C PHE A 152 2.65 8.58 -0.55
N ILE A 153 1.46 9.11 -0.70
CA ILE A 153 0.22 8.38 -0.97
C ILE A 153 -0.23 8.72 -2.38
N SER A 154 -0.58 7.72 -3.17
CA SER A 154 -0.93 7.92 -4.58
C SER A 154 -2.13 8.84 -4.78
N SER A 155 -3.16 8.73 -3.94
CA SER A 155 -4.33 9.63 -4.00
C SER A 155 -3.96 11.09 -3.74
N GLU A 156 -3.03 11.36 -2.80
CA GLU A 156 -2.55 12.70 -2.48
C GLU A 156 -1.58 13.23 -3.54
N LEU A 157 -0.75 12.35 -4.12
CA LEU A 157 0.17 12.72 -5.19
C LEU A 157 -0.50 12.82 -6.56
N GLY A 158 -1.67 12.22 -6.76
CA GLY A 158 -2.34 12.16 -8.05
C GLY A 158 -1.64 11.28 -9.08
N ALA A 159 -0.84 10.31 -8.65
CA ALA A 159 -0.16 9.35 -9.54
C ALA A 159 0.02 8.01 -8.82
N ASP A 160 -0.19 6.90 -9.55
CA ASP A 160 -0.05 5.54 -9.02
C ASP A 160 1.15 4.83 -9.63
N LYS A 161 1.82 3.98 -8.85
CA LYS A 161 2.66 2.93 -9.43
C LYS A 161 1.80 2.02 -10.34
N PRO A 162 2.24 1.61 -11.54
CA PRO A 162 3.60 1.66 -12.07
C PRO A 162 3.98 2.93 -12.84
N ASP A 163 3.19 4.01 -12.80
CA ASP A 163 3.64 5.26 -13.42
C ASP A 163 4.84 5.82 -12.63
N ALA A 164 5.95 6.05 -13.33
CA ALA A 164 7.15 6.62 -12.75
C ALA A 164 6.94 8.06 -12.21
N GLU A 165 5.83 8.69 -12.57
CA GLU A 165 5.48 10.04 -12.10
C GLU A 165 5.34 10.10 -10.58
N ILE A 166 4.80 9.08 -9.93
CA ILE A 166 4.69 9.04 -8.46
C ILE A 166 6.08 9.18 -7.80
N PHE A 167 7.10 8.49 -8.36
CA PHE A 167 8.47 8.59 -7.86
C PHE A 167 9.10 9.95 -8.16
N ARG A 168 8.87 10.52 -9.35
CA ARG A 168 9.38 11.86 -9.69
C ARG A 168 8.83 12.94 -8.76
N ARG A 169 7.53 12.89 -8.41
CA ARG A 169 6.91 13.80 -7.45
C ARG A 169 7.48 13.63 -6.04
N ALA A 170 7.70 12.38 -5.61
CA ALA A 170 8.37 12.10 -4.34
C ALA A 170 9.80 12.66 -4.31
N LEU A 171 10.61 12.42 -5.36
CA LEU A 171 11.97 12.94 -5.49
C LEU A 171 12.00 14.48 -5.45
N THR A 172 11.09 15.13 -6.16
CA THR A 172 10.95 16.60 -6.16
C THR A 172 10.66 17.13 -4.75
N THR A 173 9.73 16.49 -4.04
CA THR A 173 9.35 16.87 -2.66
C THR A 173 10.49 16.65 -1.66
N MET A 174 11.33 15.63 -1.90
CA MET A 174 12.49 15.32 -1.05
C MET A 174 13.72 16.14 -1.42
N HIS A 175 13.72 16.85 -2.54
CA HIS A 175 14.88 17.53 -3.12
C HIS A 175 16.07 16.60 -3.33
N LEU A 176 15.80 15.36 -3.77
CA LEU A 176 16.81 14.32 -4.05
C LEU A 176 16.81 13.93 -5.52
N LYS A 177 17.96 13.41 -5.99
CA LYS A 177 18.09 12.76 -7.28
C LYS A 177 17.76 11.28 -7.17
N GLY A 178 17.39 10.65 -8.29
CA GLY A 178 17.04 9.22 -8.30
C GLY A 178 18.18 8.31 -7.82
N ASP A 179 19.43 8.61 -8.20
CA ASP A 179 20.62 7.85 -7.78
C ASP A 179 21.01 8.02 -6.30
N GLU A 180 20.34 8.93 -5.59
CA GLU A 180 20.47 9.15 -4.14
C GLU A 180 19.41 8.39 -3.33
N VAL A 181 18.46 7.72 -4.00
CA VAL A 181 17.31 7.08 -3.37
C VAL A 181 17.24 5.60 -3.74
N LEU A 182 17.05 4.76 -2.73
CA LEU A 182 16.76 3.35 -2.88
C LEU A 182 15.26 3.10 -2.68
N HIS A 183 14.60 2.47 -3.64
CA HIS A 183 13.24 1.98 -3.46
C HIS A 183 13.25 0.51 -3.07
N VAL A 184 12.38 0.15 -2.12
CA VAL A 184 12.19 -1.20 -1.60
C VAL A 184 10.73 -1.58 -1.77
N GLY A 185 10.44 -2.66 -2.48
CA GLY A 185 9.08 -3.12 -2.70
C GLY A 185 9.04 -4.54 -3.28
N ASP A 186 7.86 -5.15 -3.27
CA ASP A 186 7.63 -6.55 -3.63
C ASP A 186 7.09 -6.75 -5.06
N ASP A 187 6.45 -5.74 -5.66
CA ASP A 187 5.81 -5.86 -6.96
C ASP A 187 6.80 -5.58 -8.13
N PRO A 188 6.99 -6.54 -9.08
CA PRO A 188 7.90 -6.38 -10.20
C PRO A 188 7.56 -5.21 -11.13
N GLU A 189 6.29 -4.91 -11.34
CA GLU A 189 5.84 -3.84 -12.24
C GLU A 189 5.74 -2.49 -11.51
N ARG A 190 5.06 -2.50 -10.37
CA ARG A 190 4.74 -1.28 -9.60
C ARG A 190 5.96 -0.72 -8.88
N ASP A 191 6.82 -1.59 -8.35
CA ASP A 191 7.97 -1.16 -7.58
C ASP A 191 9.27 -1.22 -8.39
N TRP A 192 9.62 -2.38 -8.95
CA TRP A 192 10.96 -2.55 -9.49
C TRP A 192 11.16 -1.82 -10.83
N LYS A 193 10.22 -2.01 -11.78
CA LYS A 193 10.32 -1.35 -13.09
C LYS A 193 10.03 0.13 -13.00
N ALA A 194 8.99 0.53 -12.26
CA ALA A 194 8.58 1.91 -12.16
C ALA A 194 9.62 2.80 -11.45
N ALA A 195 10.22 2.32 -10.33
CA ALA A 195 11.27 3.05 -9.64
C ALA A 195 12.52 3.20 -10.51
N LYS A 196 12.93 2.13 -11.23
CA LYS A 196 14.04 2.21 -12.20
C LYS A 196 13.77 3.21 -13.32
N ALA A 197 12.55 3.26 -13.84
CA ALA A 197 12.18 4.22 -14.88
C ALA A 197 12.23 5.68 -14.39
N ALA A 198 12.14 5.91 -13.09
CA ALA A 198 12.36 7.21 -12.45
C ALA A 198 13.82 7.46 -12.03
N GLY A 199 14.73 6.52 -12.30
CA GLY A 199 16.17 6.63 -12.02
C GLY A 199 16.58 6.23 -10.61
N LEU A 200 15.73 5.57 -9.82
CA LEU A 200 16.06 5.10 -8.49
C LEU A 200 16.84 3.78 -8.53
N SER A 201 17.67 3.55 -7.50
CA SER A 201 18.13 2.20 -7.16
C SER A 201 16.97 1.38 -6.60
N VAL A 202 17.01 0.04 -6.77
CA VAL A 202 15.92 -0.83 -6.33
C VAL A 202 16.47 -2.02 -5.56
N PHE A 203 15.95 -2.23 -4.35
CA PHE A 203 16.05 -3.49 -3.64
C PHE A 203 14.76 -4.27 -3.90
N ARG A 204 14.88 -5.44 -4.53
CA ARG A 204 13.76 -6.32 -4.83
C ARG A 204 13.49 -7.20 -3.62
N LEU A 205 12.27 -7.12 -3.11
CA LEU A 205 11.84 -7.95 -1.98
C LEU A 205 10.89 -9.04 -2.52
N ASP A 206 11.35 -10.27 -2.58
CA ASP A 206 10.53 -11.42 -3.01
C ASP A 206 10.15 -12.25 -1.79
N ARG A 207 9.08 -11.86 -1.11
CA ARG A 207 8.58 -12.61 0.04
C ARG A 207 7.90 -13.93 -0.39
N PRO A 208 8.08 -15.02 0.34
CA PRO A 208 8.77 -15.15 1.64
C PRO A 208 10.27 -15.49 1.55
N ARG A 209 10.89 -15.41 0.37
CA ARG A 209 12.31 -15.77 0.18
C ARG A 209 13.25 -14.77 0.82
N ASP A 210 12.93 -13.46 0.62
CA ASP A 210 13.73 -12.35 1.08
C ASP A 210 13.10 -11.71 2.33
N SER A 211 13.93 -11.04 3.13
CA SER A 211 13.48 -10.23 4.23
C SER A 211 14.12 -8.83 4.21
N LEU A 212 13.55 -7.88 4.92
CA LEU A 212 14.18 -6.56 5.06
C LEU A 212 15.51 -6.61 5.85
N ARG A 213 15.83 -7.73 6.52
CA ARG A 213 17.17 -7.93 7.12
C ARG A 213 18.26 -8.04 6.05
N ASP A 214 17.93 -8.60 4.88
CA ASP A 214 18.87 -8.71 3.76
C ASP A 214 19.20 -7.32 3.20
N LEU A 215 18.22 -6.40 3.18
CA LEU A 215 18.44 -4.99 2.87
C LEU A 215 19.43 -4.35 3.86
N ALA A 216 19.18 -4.47 5.17
CA ALA A 216 20.04 -3.88 6.20
C ALA A 216 21.47 -4.40 6.08
N THR A 217 21.63 -5.71 5.87
CA THR A 217 22.94 -6.34 5.67
C THR A 217 23.66 -5.80 4.43
N SER A 218 22.96 -5.67 3.29
CA SER A 218 23.53 -5.18 2.04
C SER A 218 24.02 -3.74 2.13
N LEU A 219 23.30 -2.89 2.87
CA LEU A 219 23.65 -1.48 3.07
C LEU A 219 24.84 -1.31 4.01
N THR A 220 25.02 -2.23 4.97
CA THR A 220 26.15 -2.19 5.91
C THR A 220 27.44 -2.65 5.22
N THR A 221 27.39 -3.68 4.39
CA THR A 221 28.57 -4.23 3.66
C THR A 221 29.12 -3.22 2.65
N ASN A 222 28.28 -2.52 1.90
CA ASN A 222 28.67 -1.52 0.90
C ASN A 222 29.32 -0.23 1.49
N ARG A 223 29.36 -0.08 2.80
CA ARG A 223 30.02 1.06 3.47
C ARG A 223 31.45 0.76 3.96
N GLN A 224 31.86 -0.50 3.90
CA GLN A 224 33.20 -0.92 4.36
C GLN A 224 34.21 -1.03 3.20
N GLU A 225 33.75 -0.87 1.96
CA GLU A 225 34.56 -0.72 0.76
C GLU A 225 34.70 0.77 0.34
#